data_666a70d214d0249df2ff5825dcaa5473
#
_entry.id   666a70d214d0249df2ff5825dcaa5473
#
_cell.length_a   1.000
_cell.length_b   1.000
_cell.length_c   1.000
_cell.angle_alpha   90.00
_cell.angle_beta   90.00
_cell.angle_gamma   90.00
#
_symmetry.space_group_name_H-M   'P 1'
#
loop_
_entity.id
_entity.type
_entity.pdbx_description
1 polymer ?
#
loop_
_entity_poly.entity_id
_entity_poly.type
_entity_poly.pdbx_seq_one_letter_code
_entity_poly.pdbx_strand_id
1 'polypeptide(L)'
;MLNRKSYFIREHVGFMKLSDTYDILDPETQKQLGIAKEKPGFLVLILRLVMAKQLLPTKVFVYEGTDPEIESRKLFSIQRGITLFRSKIEICDSRGKVIGWLRSKAFSLGGAFHVFNAGGQPVAFVKGDWKGWNFRFLDQSEREIGTITKKWAGIGKELFTSADNYIISLNEETSPEKSILLLAAGLAVDTVYKER
;
A
#
# COMPACT_ATOMS: atom_id res chain seq x y z
N MET A 1 -2.08 11.31 11.19
CA MET A 1 -2.70 10.25 10.38
C MET A 1 -2.53 8.84 10.97
N LEU A 2 -1.39 8.45 11.50
CA LEU A 2 -1.01 7.05 11.80
C LEU A 2 -1.67 6.36 13.03
N ASN A 3 -2.48 7.04 13.80
CA ASN A 3 -3.17 6.51 15.01
C ASN A 3 -4.64 6.13 14.74
N ARG A 4 -4.93 5.68 13.54
CA ARG A 4 -6.28 5.24 13.17
C ARG A 4 -6.31 3.75 12.92
N LYS A 5 -7.50 3.17 13.18
CA LYS A 5 -7.74 1.74 12.93
C LYS A 5 -8.17 1.45 11.49
N SER A 6 -8.67 2.45 10.75
CA SER A 6 -9.16 2.23 9.40
C SER A 6 -8.86 3.39 8.47
N TYR A 7 -8.62 3.02 7.21
CA TYR A 7 -8.28 3.93 6.12
C TYR A 7 -9.06 3.53 4.87
N PHE A 8 -9.77 4.48 4.28
CA PHE A 8 -10.37 4.29 2.97
C PHE A 8 -9.38 4.80 1.91
N ILE A 9 -8.97 3.92 1.04
CA ILE A 9 -8.04 4.22 -0.05
C ILE A 9 -8.85 4.41 -1.32
N ARG A 10 -8.75 5.60 -1.90
CA ARG A 10 -9.43 5.97 -3.13
C ARG A 10 -8.42 6.27 -4.22
N GLU A 11 -8.42 5.44 -5.25
CA GLU A 11 -7.56 5.64 -6.41
C GLU A 11 -8.07 6.82 -7.28
N HIS A 12 -7.16 7.70 -7.70
CA HIS A 12 -7.48 8.70 -8.71
C HIS A 12 -7.56 8.03 -10.08
N VAL A 13 -8.75 7.96 -10.66
CA VAL A 13 -8.95 7.48 -12.02
C VAL A 13 -8.64 8.60 -13.01
N GLY A 14 -7.72 8.37 -13.95
CA GLY A 14 -7.37 9.33 -15.00
C GLY A 14 -7.05 8.63 -16.32
N PHE A 15 -7.40 9.30 -17.42
CA PHE A 15 -7.04 8.84 -18.77
C PHE A 15 -5.53 9.07 -18.98
N MET A 16 -4.78 8.06 -19.43
CA MET A 16 -3.31 8.09 -19.65
C MET A 16 -2.48 8.38 -18.39
N LYS A 17 -2.65 7.58 -17.34
CA LYS A 17 -1.86 7.71 -16.11
C LYS A 17 -0.41 7.30 -16.32
N LEU A 18 0.51 8.23 -16.15
CA LEU A 18 1.95 7.96 -16.04
C LEU A 18 2.39 7.63 -14.60
N SER A 19 1.55 7.94 -13.61
CA SER A 19 1.81 7.66 -12.19
C SER A 19 0.51 7.46 -11.42
N ASP A 20 0.52 6.58 -10.42
CA ASP A 20 -0.64 6.34 -9.57
C ASP A 20 -0.69 7.33 -8.41
N THR A 21 -1.90 7.72 -8.06
CA THR A 21 -2.19 8.61 -6.92
C THR A 21 -3.41 8.07 -6.19
N TYR A 22 -3.33 8.06 -4.85
CA TYR A 22 -4.39 7.57 -3.97
C TYR A 22 -4.64 8.58 -2.86
N ASP A 23 -5.90 8.94 -2.64
CA ASP A 23 -6.30 9.61 -1.41
C ASP A 23 -6.43 8.60 -0.28
N ILE A 24 -5.95 8.97 0.90
CA ILE A 24 -6.14 8.22 2.13
C ILE A 24 -7.16 8.97 2.97
N LEU A 25 -8.34 8.42 3.11
CA LEU A 25 -9.48 9.07 3.74
C LEU A 25 -9.88 8.36 5.03
N ASP A 26 -10.51 9.09 5.91
CA ASP A 26 -11.27 8.51 7.00
C ASP A 26 -12.53 7.83 6.44
N PRO A 27 -12.77 6.55 6.70
CA PRO A 27 -13.89 5.84 6.08
C PRO A 27 -15.27 6.34 6.53
N GLU A 28 -15.40 6.90 7.74
CA GLU A 28 -16.68 7.38 8.27
C GLU A 28 -16.99 8.81 7.83
N THR A 29 -16.01 9.70 7.97
CA THR A 29 -16.20 11.13 7.70
C THR A 29 -15.84 11.54 6.28
N GLN A 30 -15.19 10.67 5.52
CA GLN A 30 -14.63 10.95 4.19
C GLN A 30 -13.58 12.08 4.17
N LYS A 31 -13.13 12.52 5.35
CA LYS A 31 -12.10 13.54 5.48
C LYS A 31 -10.77 13.00 4.99
N GLN A 32 -10.09 13.76 4.15
CA GLN A 32 -8.75 13.39 3.68
C GLN A 32 -7.73 13.47 4.82
N LEU A 33 -7.04 12.38 5.04
CA LEU A 33 -6.00 12.19 6.06
C LEU A 33 -4.61 12.29 5.45
N GLY A 34 -4.48 11.81 4.21
CA GLY A 34 -3.21 11.77 3.51
C GLY A 34 -3.38 11.51 2.03
N ILE A 35 -2.25 11.49 1.34
CA ILE A 35 -2.15 11.17 -0.09
C ILE A 35 -0.93 10.27 -0.33
N ALA A 36 -1.12 9.22 -1.13
CA ALA A 36 -0.04 8.39 -1.64
C ALA A 36 0.16 8.70 -3.13
N LYS A 37 1.38 9.07 -3.52
CA LYS A 37 1.71 9.46 -4.90
C LYS A 37 2.94 8.71 -5.39
N GLU A 38 2.81 8.05 -6.52
CA GLU A 38 3.95 7.49 -7.23
C GLU A 38 4.74 8.61 -7.90
N LYS A 39 6.05 8.66 -7.67
CA LYS A 39 6.96 9.60 -8.33
C LYS A 39 8.02 8.81 -9.12
N PRO A 40 7.72 8.36 -10.36
CA PRO A 40 8.67 7.65 -11.20
C PRO A 40 9.77 8.62 -11.67
N GLY A 41 11.02 8.15 -11.71
CA GLY A 41 12.11 8.91 -12.33
C GLY A 41 11.92 9.03 -13.85
N PHE A 42 12.56 10.03 -14.47
CA PHE A 42 12.42 10.32 -15.91
C PHE A 42 12.73 9.10 -16.81
N LEU A 43 13.79 8.36 -16.51
CA LEU A 43 14.12 7.13 -17.25
C LEU A 43 13.05 6.06 -17.12
N VAL A 44 12.42 5.94 -15.95
CA VAL A 44 11.32 4.98 -15.72
C VAL A 44 10.11 5.35 -16.57
N LEU A 45 9.80 6.64 -16.70
CA LEU A 45 8.72 7.11 -17.58
C LEU A 45 8.95 6.72 -19.04
N ILE A 46 10.18 6.89 -19.55
CA ILE A 46 10.54 6.47 -20.92
C ILE A 46 10.43 4.95 -21.06
N LEU A 47 10.96 4.19 -20.10
CA LEU A 47 10.91 2.72 -20.15
C LEU A 47 9.49 2.16 -20.08
N ARG A 48 8.53 2.86 -19.45
CA ARG A 48 7.11 2.48 -19.43
C ARG A 48 6.45 2.45 -20.82
N LEU A 49 7.05 3.09 -21.81
CA LEU A 49 6.55 3.05 -23.20
C LEU A 49 6.88 1.74 -23.91
N VAL A 50 7.90 1.02 -23.44
CA VAL A 50 8.44 -0.18 -24.11
C VAL A 50 8.50 -1.41 -23.21
N MET A 51 8.35 -1.25 -21.91
CA MET A 51 8.46 -2.32 -20.91
C MET A 51 7.24 -2.34 -19.99
N ALA A 52 6.86 -3.54 -19.56
CA ALA A 52 5.81 -3.69 -18.57
C ALA A 52 6.18 -3.00 -17.25
N LYS A 53 5.24 -2.23 -16.68
CA LYS A 53 5.41 -1.45 -15.43
C LYS A 53 5.90 -2.32 -14.26
N GLN A 54 5.51 -3.60 -14.23
CA GLN A 54 5.90 -4.55 -13.19
C GLN A 54 7.40 -4.83 -13.10
N LEU A 55 8.13 -4.69 -14.20
CA LEU A 55 9.58 -4.91 -14.26
C LEU A 55 10.36 -3.67 -13.84
N LEU A 56 9.72 -2.52 -13.82
CA LEU A 56 10.33 -1.24 -13.56
C LEU A 56 10.32 -0.89 -12.06
N PRO A 57 11.32 -0.14 -11.59
CA PRO A 57 11.32 0.31 -10.22
C PRO A 57 10.11 1.22 -9.94
N THR A 58 9.53 1.04 -8.76
CA THR A 58 8.37 1.82 -8.31
C THR A 58 8.71 2.50 -7.00
N LYS A 59 8.35 3.78 -6.88
CA LYS A 59 8.54 4.56 -5.66
C LYS A 59 7.29 5.36 -5.35
N VAL A 60 6.62 5.00 -4.26
CA VAL A 60 5.40 5.64 -3.78
C VAL A 60 5.72 6.38 -2.50
N PHE A 61 5.37 7.64 -2.42
CA PHE A 61 5.51 8.48 -1.23
C PHE A 61 4.16 8.72 -0.61
N VAL A 62 4.09 8.65 0.71
CA VAL A 62 2.89 8.91 1.49
C VAL A 62 3.09 10.17 2.33
N TYR A 63 2.17 11.11 2.18
CA TYR A 63 2.17 12.41 2.83
C TYR A 63 0.93 12.56 3.72
N GLU A 64 1.04 13.31 4.79
CA GLU A 64 -0.11 13.73 5.60
C GLU A 64 -0.79 14.93 4.97
N GLY A 65 -2.12 14.94 4.96
CA GLY A 65 -2.92 16.00 4.34
C GLY A 65 -3.14 15.80 2.85
N THR A 66 -3.38 16.88 2.12
CA THR A 66 -3.86 16.86 0.72
C THR A 66 -2.80 17.16 -0.32
N ASP A 67 -1.65 17.71 0.10
CA ASP A 67 -0.63 18.20 -0.81
C ASP A 67 0.63 17.33 -0.79
N PRO A 68 0.91 16.57 -1.86
CA PRO A 68 2.08 15.68 -1.97
C PRO A 68 3.38 16.43 -2.33
N GLU A 69 3.36 17.74 -2.49
CA GLU A 69 4.55 18.53 -2.79
C GLU A 69 5.18 19.12 -1.51
N ILE A 70 4.47 19.07 -0.39
CA ILE A 70 4.99 19.53 0.92
C ILE A 70 5.87 18.42 1.54
N GLU A 71 7.17 18.49 1.30
CA GLU A 71 8.12 17.45 1.72
C GLU A 71 8.16 17.25 3.25
N SER A 72 7.93 18.30 4.04
CA SER A 72 7.87 18.20 5.51
C SER A 72 6.69 17.36 6.02
N ARG A 73 5.69 17.11 5.20
CA ARG A 73 4.54 16.25 5.51
C ARG A 73 4.71 14.80 5.06
N LYS A 74 5.85 14.47 4.46
CA LYS A 74 6.16 13.08 4.10
C LYS A 74 6.23 12.20 5.35
N LEU A 75 5.48 11.12 5.37
CA LEU A 75 5.43 10.17 6.47
C LEU A 75 6.35 8.97 6.21
N PHE A 76 6.23 8.38 5.02
CA PHE A 76 7.03 7.22 4.62
C PHE A 76 7.03 7.05 3.10
N SER A 77 7.83 6.12 2.62
CA SER A 77 7.80 5.70 1.22
C SER A 77 7.88 4.18 1.08
N ILE A 78 7.33 3.69 -0.03
CA ILE A 78 7.35 2.30 -0.46
C ILE A 78 8.21 2.25 -1.71
N GLN A 79 9.25 1.42 -1.72
CA GLN A 79 10.22 1.37 -2.81
C GLN A 79 10.46 -0.06 -3.27
N ARG A 80 10.27 -0.29 -4.55
CA ARG A 80 10.61 -1.55 -5.22
C ARG A 80 11.69 -1.28 -6.25
N GLY A 81 12.78 -2.02 -6.19
CA GLY A 81 13.83 -2.00 -7.21
C GLY A 81 13.41 -2.73 -8.48
N ILE A 82 14.34 -2.83 -9.44
CA ILE A 82 14.17 -3.69 -10.63
C ILE A 82 14.11 -5.14 -10.17
N THR A 83 13.08 -5.87 -10.60
CA THR A 83 12.85 -7.23 -10.12
C THR A 83 12.72 -8.22 -11.26
N LEU A 84 13.67 -9.16 -11.37
CA LEU A 84 13.57 -10.28 -12.31
C LEU A 84 12.92 -11.53 -11.71
N PHE A 85 13.06 -11.79 -10.39
CA PHE A 85 12.57 -13.05 -9.79
C PHE A 85 11.95 -12.97 -8.38
N ARG A 86 12.35 -12.04 -7.51
CA ARG A 86 11.80 -11.86 -6.16
C ARG A 86 11.80 -10.38 -5.78
N SER A 87 10.63 -9.80 -5.62
CA SER A 87 10.54 -8.40 -5.19
C SER A 87 10.65 -8.29 -3.68
N LYS A 88 11.75 -7.74 -3.21
CA LYS A 88 11.82 -7.09 -1.91
C LYS A 88 11.29 -5.68 -2.10
N ILE A 89 10.28 -5.30 -1.32
CA ILE A 89 9.74 -3.96 -1.29
C ILE A 89 10.16 -3.35 0.03
N GLU A 90 10.91 -2.27 -0.02
CA GLU A 90 11.40 -1.58 1.16
C GLU A 90 10.43 -0.49 1.58
N ILE A 91 10.25 -0.35 2.90
CA ILE A 91 9.46 0.70 3.52
C ILE A 91 10.45 1.59 4.26
N CYS A 92 10.48 2.87 3.87
CA CYS A 92 11.39 3.85 4.46
C CYS A 92 10.60 4.93 5.19
N ASP A 93 11.14 5.42 6.31
CA ASP A 93 10.58 6.56 7.03
C ASP A 93 10.67 7.89 6.23
N SER A 94 10.25 8.99 6.84
CA SER A 94 10.31 10.33 6.23
C SER A 94 11.74 10.77 5.85
N ARG A 95 12.76 10.24 6.52
CA ARG A 95 14.17 10.54 6.28
C ARG A 95 14.83 9.61 5.27
N GLY A 96 14.10 8.60 4.78
CA GLY A 96 14.61 7.59 3.85
C GLY A 96 15.32 6.41 4.51
N LYS A 97 15.30 6.29 5.85
CA LYS A 97 15.83 5.13 6.56
C LYS A 97 14.86 3.97 6.41
N VAL A 98 15.36 2.78 6.06
CA VAL A 98 14.55 1.55 5.97
C VAL A 98 14.05 1.17 7.37
N ILE A 99 12.74 1.10 7.54
CA ILE A 99 12.06 0.68 8.77
C ILE A 99 11.42 -0.71 8.64
N GLY A 100 11.37 -1.27 7.44
CA GLY A 100 10.89 -2.61 7.20
C GLY A 100 10.84 -2.95 5.72
N TRP A 101 10.35 -4.15 5.42
CA TRP A 101 10.19 -4.60 4.04
C TRP A 101 9.08 -5.64 3.90
N LEU A 102 8.60 -5.75 2.67
CA LEU A 102 7.68 -6.81 2.26
C LEU A 102 8.44 -7.83 1.41
N ARG A 103 8.11 -9.11 1.56
CA ARG A 103 8.68 -10.18 0.77
C ARG A 103 7.57 -11.12 0.30
N SER A 104 7.41 -11.25 -1.00
CA SER A 104 6.45 -12.18 -1.57
C SER A 104 6.86 -13.62 -1.30
N LYS A 105 5.87 -14.49 -1.03
CA LYS A 105 6.06 -15.93 -1.01
C LYS A 105 6.18 -16.40 -2.46
N ALA A 106 7.29 -17.07 -2.81
CA ALA A 106 7.45 -17.64 -4.14
C ALA A 106 6.30 -18.61 -4.43
N PHE A 107 5.71 -18.51 -5.65
CA PHE A 107 4.62 -19.38 -6.11
C PHE A 107 3.28 -19.28 -5.35
N SER A 108 2.97 -18.18 -4.67
CA SER A 108 1.63 -18.01 -4.13
C SER A 108 0.67 -17.51 -5.20
N LEU A 109 -0.20 -18.36 -5.68
CA LEU A 109 -1.29 -18.02 -6.62
C LEU A 109 -2.31 -17.02 -6.01
N GLY A 110 -2.31 -16.85 -4.69
CA GLY A 110 -3.24 -16.03 -3.93
C GLY A 110 -2.70 -14.69 -3.43
N GLY A 111 -1.48 -14.27 -3.80
CA GLY A 111 -0.96 -12.95 -3.40
C GLY A 111 -0.54 -12.85 -1.93
N ALA A 112 0.12 -13.88 -1.39
CA ALA A 112 0.61 -13.86 -0.02
C ALA A 112 2.02 -13.26 0.09
N PHE A 113 2.26 -12.45 1.14
CA PHE A 113 3.58 -11.91 1.44
C PHE A 113 3.76 -11.65 2.94
N HIS A 114 5.02 -11.64 3.37
CA HIS A 114 5.40 -11.34 4.74
C HIS A 114 5.81 -9.88 4.87
N VAL A 115 5.47 -9.29 6.01
CA VAL A 115 5.87 -7.95 6.44
C VAL A 115 6.90 -8.10 7.55
N PHE A 116 8.05 -7.45 7.40
CA PHE A 116 9.15 -7.48 8.36
C PHE A 116 9.48 -6.05 8.83
N ASN A 117 9.91 -5.92 10.08
CA ASN A 117 10.51 -4.68 10.57
C ASN A 117 11.99 -4.58 10.17
N ALA A 118 12.65 -3.46 10.49
CA ALA A 118 14.07 -3.23 10.19
C ALA A 118 15.02 -4.28 10.79
N GLY A 119 14.65 -4.87 11.93
CA GLY A 119 15.39 -5.94 12.59
C GLY A 119 15.19 -7.35 11.99
N GLY A 120 14.39 -7.46 10.93
CA GLY A 120 14.09 -8.74 10.28
C GLY A 120 13.06 -9.60 11.01
N GLN A 121 12.40 -9.05 12.02
CA GLN A 121 11.34 -9.77 12.73
C GLN A 121 10.03 -9.68 11.92
N PRO A 122 9.28 -10.79 11.79
CA PRO A 122 7.99 -10.78 11.12
C PRO A 122 6.97 -9.97 11.94
N VAL A 123 6.34 -9.01 11.28
CA VAL A 123 5.29 -8.14 11.85
C VAL A 123 3.92 -8.67 11.52
N ALA A 124 3.74 -9.12 10.28
CA ALA A 124 2.49 -9.67 9.78
C ALA A 124 2.73 -10.60 8.58
N PHE A 125 1.76 -11.47 8.35
CA PHE A 125 1.61 -12.22 7.12
C PHE A 125 0.33 -11.78 6.41
N VAL A 126 0.45 -11.29 5.18
CA VAL A 126 -0.70 -10.91 4.37
C VAL A 126 -1.09 -12.09 3.49
N LYS A 127 -2.34 -12.52 3.60
CA LYS A 127 -2.89 -13.63 2.83
C LYS A 127 -4.29 -13.25 2.32
N GLY A 128 -4.56 -13.52 1.06
CA GLY A 128 -5.87 -13.20 0.52
C GLY A 128 -6.10 -13.72 -0.89
N ASP A 129 -7.23 -13.26 -1.44
CA ASP A 129 -7.69 -13.58 -2.78
C ASP A 129 -7.84 -12.32 -3.63
N TRP A 130 -7.09 -12.28 -4.74
CA TRP A 130 -7.15 -11.19 -5.71
C TRP A 130 -8.52 -11.05 -6.38
N LYS A 131 -9.19 -12.16 -6.66
CA LYS A 131 -10.50 -12.14 -7.33
C LYS A 131 -11.57 -11.52 -6.46
N GLY A 132 -11.52 -11.81 -5.15
CA GLY A 132 -12.45 -11.26 -4.17
C GLY A 132 -12.01 -9.93 -3.56
N TRP A 133 -10.77 -9.48 -3.82
CA TRP A 133 -10.17 -8.32 -3.14
C TRP A 133 -10.38 -8.38 -1.63
N ASN A 134 -10.02 -9.52 -1.04
CA ASN A 134 -10.17 -9.77 0.38
C ASN A 134 -8.87 -10.35 0.93
N PHE A 135 -8.11 -9.51 1.65
CA PHE A 135 -6.84 -9.89 2.26
C PHE A 135 -6.93 -9.73 3.78
N ARG A 136 -6.23 -10.58 4.49
CA ARG A 136 -6.11 -10.56 5.95
C ARG A 136 -4.67 -10.33 6.34
N PHE A 137 -4.48 -9.50 7.35
CA PHE A 137 -3.22 -9.41 8.09
C PHE A 137 -3.27 -10.41 9.23
N LEU A 138 -2.34 -11.34 9.27
CA LEU A 138 -2.22 -12.35 10.33
C LEU A 138 -0.94 -12.07 11.13
N ASP A 139 -1.00 -12.22 12.45
CA ASP A 139 0.18 -12.20 13.32
C ASP A 139 0.94 -13.53 13.26
N GLN A 140 2.01 -13.67 14.07
CA GLN A 140 2.82 -14.90 14.15
C GLN A 140 2.04 -16.10 14.70
N SER A 141 0.91 -15.86 15.41
CA SER A 141 0.02 -16.89 15.94
C SER A 141 -1.16 -17.17 15.00
N GLU A 142 -1.10 -16.69 13.74
CA GLU A 142 -2.15 -16.77 12.73
C GLU A 142 -3.48 -16.08 13.13
N ARG A 143 -3.47 -15.21 14.14
CA ARG A 143 -4.65 -14.42 14.52
C ARG A 143 -4.77 -13.25 13.55
N GLU A 144 -6.00 -12.96 13.15
CA GLU A 144 -6.30 -11.80 12.30
C GLU A 144 -6.14 -10.49 13.08
N ILE A 145 -5.22 -9.65 12.61
CA ILE A 145 -4.93 -8.33 13.17
C ILE A 145 -5.41 -7.19 12.28
N GLY A 146 -6.00 -7.50 11.13
CA GLY A 146 -6.57 -6.52 10.23
C GLY A 146 -6.94 -7.11 8.88
N THR A 147 -7.57 -6.30 8.03
CA THR A 147 -8.06 -6.69 6.71
C THR A 147 -7.83 -5.60 5.66
N ILE A 148 -7.83 -6.02 4.39
CA ILE A 148 -7.93 -5.16 3.22
C ILE A 148 -9.10 -5.66 2.41
N THR A 149 -10.14 -4.85 2.19
CA THR A 149 -11.34 -5.30 1.50
C THR A 149 -12.02 -4.19 0.71
N LYS A 150 -12.66 -4.56 -0.40
CA LYS A 150 -13.59 -3.69 -1.15
C LYS A 150 -15.01 -3.69 -0.56
N LYS A 151 -15.28 -4.52 0.46
CA LYS A 151 -16.59 -4.62 1.11
C LYS A 151 -16.55 -4.01 2.49
N TRP A 152 -17.31 -2.95 2.72
CA TRP A 152 -17.44 -2.31 4.03
C TRP A 152 -18.89 -2.06 4.39
N ALA A 153 -19.29 -2.44 5.60
CA ALA A 153 -20.68 -2.39 6.05
C ALA A 153 -21.21 -0.99 6.38
N GLY A 154 -20.46 0.06 6.23
CA GLY A 154 -20.87 1.44 6.56
C GLY A 154 -20.80 2.43 5.42
N ILE A 155 -20.28 2.01 4.27
CA ILE A 155 -20.10 2.89 3.11
C ILE A 155 -20.97 2.39 1.97
N GLY A 156 -21.75 3.29 1.36
CA GLY A 156 -22.66 2.98 0.26
C GLY A 156 -21.94 2.29 -0.91
N LYS A 157 -22.61 1.35 -1.56
CA LYS A 157 -22.06 0.57 -2.70
C LYS A 157 -21.52 1.47 -3.82
N GLU A 158 -22.01 2.70 -3.91
CA GLU A 158 -21.65 3.69 -4.94
C GLU A 158 -20.19 4.14 -4.88
N LEU A 159 -19.56 4.11 -3.70
CA LEU A 159 -18.15 4.49 -3.54
C LEU A 159 -17.16 3.43 -4.07
N PHE A 160 -17.64 2.23 -4.36
CA PHE A 160 -16.81 1.11 -4.85
C PHE A 160 -17.02 0.79 -6.33
N THR A 161 -17.84 1.57 -7.05
CA THR A 161 -18.27 1.22 -8.42
C THR A 161 -17.36 1.71 -9.52
N SER A 162 -16.50 2.71 -9.30
CA SER A 162 -15.78 3.40 -10.38
C SER A 162 -14.26 3.38 -10.31
N ALA A 163 -13.68 2.85 -9.24
CA ALA A 163 -12.22 2.79 -9.06
C ALA A 163 -11.85 1.58 -8.20
N ASP A 164 -10.57 1.27 -8.13
CA ASP A 164 -10.05 0.24 -7.23
C ASP A 164 -9.97 0.72 -5.78
N ASN A 165 -11.11 1.22 -5.28
CA ASN A 165 -11.25 1.68 -3.91
C ASN A 165 -11.30 0.52 -2.94
N TYR A 166 -10.63 0.63 -1.80
CA TYR A 166 -10.61 -0.39 -0.78
C TYR A 166 -10.39 0.19 0.62
N ILE A 167 -10.66 -0.60 1.64
CA ILE A 167 -10.44 -0.24 3.03
C ILE A 167 -9.37 -1.12 3.63
N ILE A 168 -8.45 -0.48 4.34
CA ILE A 168 -7.49 -1.12 5.23
C ILE A 168 -8.00 -0.94 6.64
N SER A 169 -8.26 -2.03 7.37
CA SER A 169 -8.70 -2.01 8.76
C SER A 169 -7.73 -2.76 9.64
N LEU A 170 -7.44 -2.21 10.82
CA LEU A 170 -6.65 -2.83 11.87
C LEU A 170 -7.56 -3.11 13.06
N ASN A 171 -7.47 -4.29 13.66
CA ASN A 171 -8.35 -4.70 14.75
C ASN A 171 -8.06 -3.93 16.05
N GLU A 172 -6.78 -3.53 16.24
CA GLU A 172 -6.32 -2.84 17.43
C GLU A 172 -5.49 -1.61 17.08
N GLU A 173 -5.37 -0.68 18.03
CA GLU A 173 -4.38 0.39 17.93
C GLU A 173 -2.97 -0.21 17.98
N THR A 174 -2.12 0.25 17.08
CA THR A 174 -0.75 -0.24 16.95
C THR A 174 0.23 0.90 17.13
N SER A 175 1.50 0.57 17.40
CA SER A 175 2.54 1.58 17.39
C SER A 175 2.61 2.30 16.03
N PRO A 176 3.02 3.57 15.98
CA PRO A 176 3.13 4.31 14.70
C PRO A 176 3.95 3.58 13.65
N GLU A 177 5.06 2.93 14.05
CA GLU A 177 5.90 2.15 13.15
C GLU A 177 5.15 0.94 12.57
N LYS A 178 4.45 0.17 13.41
CA LYS A 178 3.64 -0.95 12.97
C LYS A 178 2.49 -0.49 12.07
N SER A 179 1.84 0.64 12.39
CA SER A 179 0.80 1.25 11.54
C SER A 179 1.34 1.61 10.16
N ILE A 180 2.56 2.19 10.07
CA ILE A 180 3.22 2.47 8.79
C ILE A 180 3.42 1.16 8.00
N LEU A 181 3.96 0.12 8.63
CA LEU A 181 4.26 -1.14 7.96
C LEU A 181 2.97 -1.81 7.42
N LEU A 182 1.89 -1.81 8.19
CA LEU A 182 0.61 -2.39 7.78
C LEU A 182 -0.09 -1.55 6.71
N LEU A 183 -0.08 -0.20 6.84
CA LEU A 183 -0.62 0.68 5.81
C LEU A 183 0.17 0.58 4.50
N ALA A 184 1.52 0.55 4.58
CA ALA A 184 2.38 0.33 3.43
C ALA A 184 2.12 -1.03 2.77
N ALA A 185 1.90 -2.08 3.57
CA ALA A 185 1.55 -3.40 3.06
C ALA A 185 0.19 -3.38 2.33
N GLY A 186 -0.81 -2.67 2.87
CA GLY A 186 -2.10 -2.48 2.21
C GLY A 186 -2.01 -1.74 0.89
N LEU A 187 -1.26 -0.65 0.83
CA LEU A 187 -1.00 0.09 -0.40
C LEU A 187 -0.20 -0.74 -1.42
N ALA A 188 0.74 -1.58 -0.97
CA ALA A 188 1.54 -2.43 -1.84
C ALA A 188 0.71 -3.54 -2.52
N VAL A 189 -0.40 -3.96 -1.93
CA VAL A 189 -1.35 -4.89 -2.58
C VAL A 189 -1.79 -4.34 -3.92
N ASP A 190 -2.14 -3.07 -3.97
CA ASP A 190 -2.60 -2.43 -5.21
C ASP A 190 -1.44 -2.00 -6.11
N THR A 191 -0.54 -1.18 -5.59
CA THR A 191 0.52 -0.53 -6.37
C THR A 191 1.56 -1.48 -6.95
N VAL A 192 1.74 -2.66 -6.36
CA VAL A 192 2.85 -3.58 -6.69
C VAL A 192 2.38 -4.95 -7.15
N TYR A 193 1.25 -5.44 -6.64
CA TYR A 193 0.80 -6.80 -6.89
C TYR A 193 -0.37 -6.91 -7.87
N LYS A 194 -1.20 -5.88 -8.00
CA LYS A 194 -2.38 -5.86 -8.89
C LYS A 194 -2.02 -5.93 -10.38
N GLU A 195 -0.87 -5.44 -10.73
CA GLU A 195 -0.41 -5.35 -12.13
C GLU A 195 0.20 -6.64 -12.69
N ARG A 196 -0.11 -7.80 -12.08
CA ARG A 196 0.33 -9.13 -12.56
C ARG A 196 -0.68 -9.78 -13.47
#